data_8da0b8e042363ad01c62fc582745b29f
#
_entry.id   8da0b8e042363ad01c62fc582745b29f
#
_cell.length_a   1.000
_cell.length_b   1.000
_cell.length_c   1.000
_cell.angle_alpha   90.00
_cell.angle_beta   90.00
_cell.angle_gamma   90.00
#
_symmetry.space_group_name_H-M   'P 1'
#
loop_
_entity.id
_entity.type
_entity.pdbx_description
1 polymer ?
#
loop_
_entity_poly.entity_id
_entity_poly.type
_entity_poly.pdbx_seq_one_letter_code
_entity_poly.pdbx_strand_id
1 'polypeptide(L)'
;PRLMLGIKYQGTSVEALGRNFVRRSFILLCILSLLIIGGLVLTKHVVSKEMALARLKSDFVSNVSHELRTPLALIRLYAETLELGRITTREKKQQYYRIVRKESERLTALINNILDFSRIEAGRKEYEFRETDIGDLVHNTLDSYRYQIESQGFAFEEKIDDNLPPVVVDREAIARAVVNLVNNALKYSADDKFLGVKLYRDNGSVKLEVVDHGIGIARRDQAKIFEKFYRTGDPLVHNTKGSGLGLSLVRHITEAHGGEIEVDSTPGKGSRFVLSLPLNGSPQQRITQTM
;
A
#
# COMPACT_ATOMS: atom_id res chain seq x y z
N PRO A 1 10.96 99.49 4.27
CA PRO A 1 10.83 98.30 3.43
C PRO A 1 11.16 97.06 4.28
N ARG A 2 10.17 96.19 4.51
CA ARG A 2 10.39 94.91 5.19
C ARG A 2 10.70 93.85 4.08
N LEU A 3 11.94 93.37 4.04
CA LEU A 3 12.38 92.28 3.20
C LEU A 3 11.74 90.97 3.77
N MET A 4 10.82 90.37 3.00
CA MET A 4 10.36 89.01 3.29
C MET A 4 11.26 88.04 2.51
N LEU A 5 12.05 87.26 3.25
CA LEU A 5 12.81 86.14 2.69
C LEU A 5 11.87 84.95 2.54
N GLY A 6 11.46 84.66 1.29
CA GLY A 6 10.68 83.46 0.98
C GLY A 6 11.62 82.31 0.66
N ILE A 7 11.75 81.36 1.54
CA ILE A 7 12.46 80.12 1.29
C ILE A 7 11.53 79.20 0.48
N LYS A 8 11.82 79.06 -0.80
CA LYS A 8 11.12 78.09 -1.69
C LYS A 8 11.85 76.77 -1.61
N TYR A 9 11.25 75.81 -0.88
CA TYR A 9 11.79 74.48 -0.83
C TYR A 9 11.57 73.82 -2.18
N GLN A 10 12.64 73.58 -2.96
CA GLN A 10 12.61 72.76 -4.18
C GLN A 10 12.74 71.26 -3.82
N GLY A 11 11.70 70.71 -3.30
CA GLY A 11 11.61 69.29 -2.93
C GLY A 11 10.16 68.85 -2.80
N THR A 12 9.93 67.56 -2.73
CA THR A 12 8.58 66.98 -2.49
C THR A 12 7.97 67.59 -1.23
N SER A 13 6.72 68.06 -1.30
CA SER A 13 6.02 68.64 -0.14
C SER A 13 6.02 67.67 1.05
N VAL A 14 6.07 68.20 2.27
CA VAL A 14 6.02 67.40 3.52
C VAL A 14 4.83 66.43 3.53
N GLU A 15 3.71 66.88 2.95
CA GLU A 15 2.50 66.04 2.75
C GLU A 15 2.72 64.88 1.75
N ALA A 16 3.50 65.11 0.68
CA ALA A 16 3.81 64.05 -0.29
C ALA A 16 4.78 63.00 0.32
N LEU A 17 5.74 63.40 1.12
CA LEU A 17 6.61 62.53 1.89
C LEU A 17 5.82 61.71 2.92
N GLY A 18 4.89 62.33 3.67
CA GLY A 18 4.01 61.67 4.60
C GLY A 18 3.13 60.61 3.94
N ARG A 19 2.48 60.95 2.81
CA ARG A 19 1.66 59.98 2.03
C ARG A 19 2.47 58.82 1.48
N ASN A 20 3.70 59.08 1.00
CA ASN A 20 4.55 58.01 0.51
C ASN A 20 5.04 57.07 1.64
N PHE A 21 5.32 57.62 2.81
CA PHE A 21 5.71 56.86 4.02
C PHE A 21 4.54 55.94 4.47
N VAL A 22 3.33 56.50 4.65
CA VAL A 22 2.16 55.76 5.04
C VAL A 22 1.84 54.63 4.00
N ARG A 23 1.90 54.94 2.70
CA ARG A 23 1.66 53.95 1.64
C ARG A 23 2.67 52.80 1.69
N ARG A 24 3.99 53.13 1.87
CA ARG A 24 5.04 52.11 1.96
C ARG A 24 4.88 51.26 3.22
N SER A 25 4.58 51.86 4.38
CA SER A 25 4.33 51.15 5.60
C SER A 25 3.12 50.23 5.50
N PHE A 26 2.05 50.69 4.87
CA PHE A 26 0.86 49.87 4.62
C PHE A 26 1.17 48.67 3.73
N ILE A 27 1.91 48.86 2.61
CA ILE A 27 2.33 47.78 1.74
C ILE A 27 3.19 46.76 2.48
N LEU A 28 4.16 47.22 3.32
CA LEU A 28 4.99 46.34 4.12
C LEU A 28 4.17 45.52 5.11
N LEU A 29 3.20 46.14 5.79
CA LEU A 29 2.29 45.43 6.70
C LEU A 29 1.45 44.38 5.96
N CYS A 30 0.94 44.73 4.76
CA CYS A 30 0.19 43.75 3.94
C CYS A 30 1.06 42.56 3.52
N ILE A 31 2.32 42.81 3.10
CA ILE A 31 3.27 41.75 2.75
C ILE A 31 3.58 40.88 3.97
N LEU A 32 3.87 41.50 5.11
CA LEU A 32 4.16 40.78 6.36
C LEU A 32 2.96 39.93 6.80
N SER A 33 1.75 40.47 6.75
CA SER A 33 0.52 39.72 7.05
C SER A 33 0.30 38.54 6.11
N LEU A 34 0.58 38.70 4.80
CA LEU A 34 0.49 37.64 3.82
C LEU A 34 1.50 36.52 4.10
N LEU A 35 2.73 36.88 4.46
CA LEU A 35 3.78 35.91 4.83
C LEU A 35 3.40 35.13 6.10
N ILE A 36 2.85 35.81 7.11
CA ILE A 36 2.39 35.14 8.34
C ILE A 36 1.24 34.17 8.06
N ILE A 37 0.24 34.60 7.28
CA ILE A 37 -0.88 33.75 6.90
C ILE A 37 -0.39 32.55 6.08
N GLY A 38 0.49 32.78 5.11
CA GLY A 38 1.11 31.72 4.30
C GLY A 38 1.88 30.72 5.16
N GLY A 39 2.66 31.21 6.11
CA GLY A 39 3.38 30.38 7.09
C GLY A 39 2.45 29.55 7.97
N LEU A 40 1.36 30.14 8.48
CA LEU A 40 0.35 29.42 9.28
C LEU A 40 -0.36 28.32 8.47
N VAL A 41 -0.72 28.60 7.21
CA VAL A 41 -1.36 27.61 6.32
C VAL A 41 -0.40 26.46 6.03
N LEU A 42 0.86 26.77 5.73
CA LEU A 42 1.88 25.75 5.49
C LEU A 42 2.11 24.89 6.73
N THR A 43 2.28 25.51 7.89
CA THR A 43 2.46 24.81 9.18
C THR A 43 1.27 23.90 9.47
N LYS A 44 0.05 24.42 9.32
CA LYS A 44 -1.16 23.60 9.49
C LYS A 44 -1.18 22.39 8.56
N HIS A 45 -0.80 22.56 7.30
CA HIS A 45 -0.76 21.49 6.32
C HIS A 45 0.28 20.40 6.68
N VAL A 46 1.50 20.82 7.06
CA VAL A 46 2.56 19.91 7.50
C VAL A 46 2.15 19.16 8.77
N VAL A 47 1.72 19.87 9.80
CA VAL A 47 1.28 19.25 11.06
C VAL A 47 0.11 18.29 10.85
N SER A 48 -0.86 18.65 10.00
CA SER A 48 -1.99 17.77 9.70
C SER A 48 -1.55 16.46 9.01
N LYS A 49 -0.58 16.52 8.11
CA LYS A 49 0.01 15.33 7.47
C LYS A 49 0.75 14.45 8.47
N GLU A 50 1.58 15.05 9.32
CA GLU A 50 2.32 14.32 10.36
C GLU A 50 1.38 13.65 11.36
N MET A 51 0.34 14.34 11.79
CA MET A 51 -0.69 13.76 12.67
C MET A 51 -1.46 12.62 12.01
N ALA A 52 -1.79 12.73 10.72
CA ALA A 52 -2.45 11.66 9.98
C ALA A 52 -1.55 10.43 9.88
N LEU A 53 -0.27 10.61 9.56
CA LEU A 53 0.71 9.52 9.51
C LEU A 53 0.91 8.87 10.90
N ALA A 54 1.01 9.67 11.96
CA ALA A 54 1.13 9.16 13.32
C ALA A 54 -0.09 8.33 13.74
N ARG A 55 -1.30 8.75 13.37
CA ARG A 55 -2.54 7.96 13.59
C ARG A 55 -2.50 6.64 12.82
N LEU A 56 -2.20 6.68 11.52
CA LEU A 56 -2.08 5.46 10.71
C LEU A 56 -1.07 4.47 11.29
N LYS A 57 0.08 4.96 11.78
CA LYS A 57 1.09 4.14 12.45
C LYS A 57 0.58 3.55 13.77
N SER A 58 -0.18 4.32 14.56
CA SER A 58 -0.79 3.85 15.82
C SER A 58 -1.84 2.77 15.54
N ASP A 59 -2.72 3.01 14.57
CA ASP A 59 -3.75 2.06 14.15
C ASP A 59 -3.12 0.77 13.61
N PHE A 60 -2.03 0.89 12.85
CA PHE A 60 -1.26 -0.27 12.39
C PHE A 60 -0.74 -1.12 13.56
N VAL A 61 -0.07 -0.51 14.55
CA VAL A 61 0.46 -1.24 15.73
C VAL A 61 -0.67 -1.93 16.47
N SER A 62 -1.81 -1.27 16.65
CA SER A 62 -3.00 -1.86 17.28
C SER A 62 -3.53 -3.04 16.47
N ASN A 63 -3.71 -2.87 15.17
CA ASN A 63 -4.22 -3.91 14.28
C ASN A 63 -3.28 -5.11 14.22
N VAL A 64 -1.96 -4.90 14.09
CA VAL A 64 -0.96 -5.98 14.13
C VAL A 64 -1.03 -6.74 15.45
N SER A 65 -1.14 -6.03 16.57
CA SER A 65 -1.25 -6.66 17.88
C SER A 65 -2.49 -7.56 17.99
N HIS A 66 -3.62 -7.12 17.45
CA HIS A 66 -4.84 -7.90 17.37
C HIS A 66 -4.72 -9.09 16.41
N GLU A 67 -4.12 -8.88 15.24
CA GLU A 67 -3.91 -9.93 14.24
C GLU A 67 -2.92 -11.02 14.70
N LEU A 68 -1.96 -10.69 15.56
CA LEU A 68 -1.05 -11.66 16.19
C LEU A 68 -1.72 -12.41 17.34
N ARG A 69 -2.52 -11.72 18.15
CA ARG A 69 -3.13 -12.31 19.35
C ARG A 69 -4.14 -13.43 19.03
N THR A 70 -4.93 -13.24 17.99
CA THR A 70 -6.00 -14.19 17.61
C THR A 70 -5.44 -15.57 17.23
N PRO A 71 -4.51 -15.74 16.27
CA PRO A 71 -3.94 -17.03 15.93
C PRO A 71 -3.18 -17.64 17.10
N LEU A 72 -2.45 -16.82 17.87
CA LEU A 72 -1.72 -17.29 19.03
C LEU A 72 -2.67 -17.90 20.10
N ALA A 73 -3.79 -17.23 20.37
CA ALA A 73 -4.80 -17.73 21.30
C ALA A 73 -5.43 -19.05 20.83
N LEU A 74 -5.69 -19.17 19.51
CA LEU A 74 -6.22 -20.41 18.93
C LEU A 74 -5.21 -21.54 18.99
N ILE A 75 -3.94 -21.30 18.61
CA ILE A 75 -2.86 -22.29 18.72
C ILE A 75 -2.77 -22.79 20.15
N ARG A 76 -2.72 -21.87 21.13
CA ARG A 76 -2.67 -22.22 22.55
C ARG A 76 -3.87 -23.05 22.98
N LEU A 77 -5.10 -22.61 22.68
CA LEU A 77 -6.33 -23.29 23.05
C LEU A 77 -6.35 -24.72 22.53
N TYR A 78 -6.04 -24.93 21.25
CA TYR A 78 -6.09 -26.27 20.65
C TYR A 78 -4.93 -27.15 21.13
N ALA A 79 -3.74 -26.59 21.35
CA ALA A 79 -2.62 -27.31 21.93
C ALA A 79 -2.91 -27.78 23.37
N GLU A 80 -3.40 -26.90 24.26
CA GLU A 80 -3.81 -27.24 25.64
C GLU A 80 -4.93 -28.30 25.65
N THR A 81 -5.90 -28.18 24.71
CA THR A 81 -6.98 -29.17 24.63
C THR A 81 -6.48 -30.56 24.23
N LEU A 82 -5.48 -30.63 23.33
CA LEU A 82 -4.83 -31.88 22.93
C LEU A 82 -3.99 -32.46 24.08
N GLU A 83 -3.23 -31.61 24.79
CA GLU A 83 -2.39 -31.99 25.93
C GLU A 83 -3.21 -32.59 27.06
N LEU A 84 -4.35 -31.97 27.39
CA LEU A 84 -5.28 -32.47 28.43
C LEU A 84 -5.99 -33.78 28.05
N GLY A 85 -5.76 -34.34 26.87
CA GLY A 85 -6.36 -35.61 26.44
C GLY A 85 -7.89 -35.57 26.29
N ARG A 86 -8.51 -34.39 26.29
CA ARG A 86 -9.97 -34.22 26.20
C ARG A 86 -10.56 -34.66 24.87
N ILE A 87 -9.72 -34.88 23.87
CA ILE A 87 -10.13 -35.33 22.55
C ILE A 87 -9.79 -36.79 22.38
N THR A 88 -10.83 -37.63 22.28
CA THR A 88 -10.70 -39.10 22.24
C THR A 88 -10.64 -39.64 20.81
N THR A 89 -11.29 -38.97 19.84
CA THR A 89 -11.37 -39.47 18.45
C THR A 89 -10.18 -39.00 17.63
N ARG A 90 -9.67 -39.89 16.74
CA ARG A 90 -8.52 -39.65 15.86
C ARG A 90 -8.81 -38.49 14.88
N GLU A 91 -10.03 -38.44 14.38
CA GLU A 91 -10.48 -37.41 13.41
C GLU A 91 -10.43 -36.00 14.01
N LYS A 92 -10.92 -35.84 15.26
CA LYS A 92 -10.87 -34.56 15.97
C LYS A 92 -9.43 -34.18 16.32
N LYS A 93 -8.56 -35.11 16.70
CA LYS A 93 -7.13 -34.82 16.92
C LYS A 93 -6.49 -34.30 15.65
N GLN A 94 -6.73 -34.96 14.51
CA GLN A 94 -6.21 -34.51 13.23
C GLN A 94 -6.76 -33.15 12.82
N GLN A 95 -8.03 -32.85 13.09
CA GLN A 95 -8.62 -31.53 12.87
C GLN A 95 -7.91 -30.45 13.68
N TYR A 96 -7.62 -30.70 14.96
CA TYR A 96 -6.93 -29.76 15.85
C TYR A 96 -5.48 -29.52 15.40
N TYR A 97 -4.74 -30.56 15.01
CA TYR A 97 -3.41 -30.40 14.42
C TYR A 97 -3.43 -29.55 13.14
N ARG A 98 -4.44 -29.75 12.29
CA ARG A 98 -4.60 -28.91 11.06
C ARG A 98 -4.86 -27.45 11.40
N ILE A 99 -5.68 -27.18 12.43
CA ILE A 99 -5.95 -25.81 12.86
C ILE A 99 -4.68 -25.15 13.42
N VAL A 100 -3.98 -25.83 14.32
CA VAL A 100 -2.71 -25.35 14.89
C VAL A 100 -1.71 -25.04 13.78
N ARG A 101 -1.54 -25.95 12.82
CA ARG A 101 -0.65 -25.75 11.67
C ARG A 101 -1.06 -24.53 10.85
N LYS A 102 -2.34 -24.45 10.47
CA LYS A 102 -2.87 -23.33 9.65
C LYS A 102 -2.68 -21.98 10.33
N GLU A 103 -2.95 -21.88 11.63
CA GLU A 103 -2.78 -20.62 12.37
C GLU A 103 -1.30 -20.27 12.57
N SER A 104 -0.40 -21.28 12.68
CA SER A 104 1.05 -21.06 12.72
C SER A 104 1.59 -20.56 11.38
N GLU A 105 1.16 -21.13 10.26
CA GLU A 105 1.51 -20.69 8.91
C GLU A 105 1.03 -19.23 8.67
N ARG A 106 -0.20 -18.92 9.12
CA ARG A 106 -0.74 -17.55 9.04
C ARG A 106 0.06 -16.56 9.87
N LEU A 107 0.46 -16.93 11.08
CA LEU A 107 1.28 -16.10 11.97
C LEU A 107 2.65 -15.84 11.35
N THR A 108 3.29 -16.86 10.79
CA THR A 108 4.57 -16.74 10.07
C THR A 108 4.47 -15.78 8.89
N ALA A 109 3.42 -15.90 8.07
CA ALA A 109 3.19 -14.99 6.94
C ALA A 109 3.02 -13.54 7.40
N LEU A 110 2.29 -13.30 8.50
CA LEU A 110 2.10 -11.95 9.06
C LEU A 110 3.43 -11.36 9.58
N ILE A 111 4.22 -12.15 10.30
CA ILE A 111 5.54 -11.74 10.81
C ILE A 111 6.46 -11.39 9.64
N ASN A 112 6.52 -12.23 8.62
CA ASN A 112 7.36 -11.99 7.44
C ASN A 112 6.96 -10.70 6.70
N ASN A 113 5.66 -10.42 6.57
CA ASN A 113 5.18 -9.18 5.99
C ASN A 113 5.62 -7.94 6.81
N ILE A 114 5.62 -8.03 8.14
CA ILE A 114 6.08 -6.95 9.03
C ILE A 114 7.59 -6.75 8.91
N LEU A 115 8.37 -7.83 8.88
CA LEU A 115 9.83 -7.79 8.75
C LEU A 115 10.24 -7.23 7.37
N ASP A 116 9.58 -7.65 6.29
CA ASP A 116 9.83 -7.09 4.96
C ASP A 116 9.50 -5.61 4.93
N PHE A 117 8.35 -5.22 5.46
CA PHE A 117 7.98 -3.81 5.58
C PHE A 117 9.04 -3.01 6.36
N SER A 118 9.52 -3.53 7.50
CA SER A 118 10.56 -2.86 8.30
C SER A 118 11.88 -2.72 7.54
N ARG A 119 12.29 -3.73 6.75
CA ARG A 119 13.50 -3.67 5.90
C ARG A 119 13.35 -2.65 4.77
N ILE A 120 12.16 -2.58 4.17
CA ILE A 120 11.82 -1.61 3.12
C ILE A 120 11.89 -0.18 3.68
N GLU A 121 11.25 0.07 4.84
CA GLU A 121 11.28 1.38 5.51
C GLU A 121 12.69 1.85 5.87
N ALA A 122 13.54 0.91 6.25
CA ALA A 122 14.94 1.19 6.58
C ALA A 122 15.84 1.33 5.33
N GLY A 123 15.30 1.17 4.11
CA GLY A 123 16.10 1.16 2.87
C GLY A 123 17.09 -0.02 2.79
N ARG A 124 16.81 -1.09 3.54
CA ARG A 124 17.72 -2.26 3.65
C ARG A 124 17.20 -3.49 2.92
N LYS A 125 16.11 -3.37 2.17
CA LYS A 125 15.59 -4.50 1.40
C LYS A 125 16.44 -4.66 0.15
N GLU A 126 17.16 -5.75 0.08
CA GLU A 126 17.92 -6.19 -1.09
C GLU A 126 17.08 -7.20 -1.87
N TYR A 127 17.20 -7.17 -3.20
CA TYR A 127 16.51 -8.06 -4.12
C TYR A 127 17.53 -8.85 -4.93
N GLU A 128 17.31 -10.15 -5.07
CA GLU A 128 18.15 -11.04 -5.87
C GLU A 128 17.58 -11.19 -7.29
N PHE A 129 17.98 -10.30 -8.19
CA PHE A 129 17.52 -10.32 -9.57
C PHE A 129 18.15 -11.45 -10.36
N ARG A 130 17.31 -12.30 -10.96
CA ARG A 130 17.71 -13.42 -11.81
C ARG A 130 16.80 -13.51 -13.01
N GLU A 131 17.34 -13.94 -14.15
CA GLU A 131 16.54 -14.31 -15.30
C GLU A 131 15.60 -15.44 -14.92
N THR A 132 14.29 -15.23 -15.10
CA THR A 132 13.24 -16.09 -14.56
C THR A 132 12.15 -16.31 -15.59
N ASP A 133 11.78 -17.57 -15.79
CA ASP A 133 10.53 -17.92 -16.45
C ASP A 133 9.37 -17.47 -15.53
N ILE A 134 8.70 -16.40 -15.97
CA ILE A 134 7.63 -15.80 -15.18
C ILE A 134 6.35 -16.62 -15.24
N GLY A 135 6.13 -17.35 -16.34
CA GLY A 135 5.00 -18.27 -16.50
C GLY A 135 5.06 -19.38 -15.49
N ASP A 136 6.19 -20.09 -15.44
CA ASP A 136 6.45 -21.16 -14.46
C ASP A 136 6.37 -20.65 -13.03
N LEU A 137 6.92 -19.46 -12.74
CA LEU A 137 6.89 -18.88 -11.41
C LEU A 137 5.46 -18.62 -10.93
N VAL A 138 4.63 -17.99 -11.77
CA VAL A 138 3.24 -17.68 -11.44
C VAL A 138 2.43 -18.95 -11.32
N HIS A 139 2.56 -19.88 -12.28
CA HIS A 139 1.87 -21.17 -12.26
C HIS A 139 2.16 -21.95 -10.96
N ASN A 140 3.42 -22.17 -10.62
CA ASN A 140 3.81 -22.91 -9.43
C ASN A 140 3.34 -22.21 -8.13
N THR A 141 3.34 -20.87 -8.13
CA THR A 141 2.81 -20.10 -7.01
C THR A 141 1.30 -20.31 -6.85
N LEU A 142 0.54 -20.25 -7.93
CA LEU A 142 -0.91 -20.46 -7.92
C LEU A 142 -1.27 -21.90 -7.58
N ASP A 143 -0.54 -22.88 -8.11
CA ASP A 143 -0.78 -24.29 -7.85
C ASP A 143 -0.64 -24.64 -6.35
N SER A 144 0.31 -24.03 -5.67
CA SER A 144 0.46 -24.18 -4.21
C SER A 144 -0.75 -23.65 -3.41
N TYR A 145 -1.54 -22.74 -4.00
CA TYR A 145 -2.75 -22.16 -3.42
C TYR A 145 -4.05 -22.75 -3.96
N ARG A 146 -3.99 -23.56 -5.02
CA ARG A 146 -5.15 -24.14 -5.73
C ARG A 146 -6.11 -24.84 -4.79
N TYR A 147 -5.61 -25.76 -3.97
CA TYR A 147 -6.44 -26.46 -2.99
C TYR A 147 -7.15 -25.51 -2.02
N GLN A 148 -6.47 -24.45 -1.57
CA GLN A 148 -7.07 -23.46 -0.67
C GLN A 148 -8.18 -22.67 -1.36
N ILE A 149 -7.97 -22.26 -2.62
CA ILE A 149 -8.93 -21.52 -3.44
C ILE A 149 -10.19 -22.37 -3.65
N GLU A 150 -10.02 -23.58 -4.14
CA GLU A 150 -11.12 -24.50 -4.44
C GLU A 150 -11.90 -24.95 -3.20
N SER A 151 -11.19 -25.23 -2.07
CA SER A 151 -11.83 -25.64 -0.83
C SER A 151 -12.67 -24.54 -0.17
N GLN A 152 -12.46 -23.28 -0.54
CA GLN A 152 -13.29 -22.15 -0.15
C GLN A 152 -14.46 -21.90 -1.10
N GLY A 153 -14.60 -22.71 -2.16
CA GLY A 153 -15.69 -22.66 -3.12
C GLY A 153 -15.54 -21.57 -4.18
N PHE A 154 -14.31 -21.14 -4.48
CA PHE A 154 -14.05 -20.19 -5.56
C PHE A 154 -14.05 -20.89 -6.92
N ALA A 155 -14.70 -20.27 -7.91
CA ALA A 155 -14.44 -20.52 -9.31
C ALA A 155 -13.08 -19.89 -9.64
N PHE A 156 -12.10 -20.73 -9.99
CA PHE A 156 -10.73 -20.29 -10.27
C PHE A 156 -10.40 -20.46 -11.75
N GLU A 157 -10.01 -19.37 -12.38
CA GLU A 157 -9.55 -19.35 -13.77
C GLU A 157 -8.10 -18.89 -13.83
N GLU A 158 -7.24 -19.71 -14.42
CA GLU A 158 -5.85 -19.41 -14.69
C GLU A 158 -5.60 -19.39 -16.19
N LYS A 159 -5.05 -18.30 -16.70
CA LYS A 159 -4.68 -18.15 -18.10
C LYS A 159 -3.29 -17.53 -18.21
N ILE A 160 -2.33 -18.34 -18.61
CA ILE A 160 -0.94 -17.92 -18.85
C ILE A 160 -0.68 -18.07 -20.34
N ASP A 161 -0.20 -16.99 -20.98
CA ASP A 161 0.18 -17.03 -22.39
C ASP A 161 1.40 -17.94 -22.58
N ASP A 162 1.37 -18.73 -23.65
CA ASP A 162 2.50 -19.54 -24.07
C ASP A 162 3.67 -18.64 -24.55
N ASN A 163 4.91 -19.10 -24.36
CA ASN A 163 6.12 -18.44 -24.86
C ASN A 163 6.33 -17.00 -24.35
N LEU A 164 6.04 -16.73 -23.08
CA LEU A 164 6.43 -15.49 -22.44
C LEU A 164 7.97 -15.42 -22.38
N PRO A 165 8.58 -14.27 -22.74
CA PRO A 165 10.01 -14.10 -22.58
C PRO A 165 10.42 -14.10 -21.11
N PRO A 166 11.63 -14.60 -20.77
CA PRO A 166 12.11 -14.53 -19.40
C PRO A 166 12.27 -13.07 -18.94
N VAL A 167 12.06 -12.82 -17.65
CA VAL A 167 12.13 -11.51 -17.04
C VAL A 167 13.20 -11.53 -15.92
N VAL A 168 13.96 -10.44 -15.77
CA VAL A 168 14.94 -10.31 -14.70
C VAL A 168 14.25 -9.83 -13.42
N VAL A 169 13.99 -10.76 -12.50
CA VAL A 169 13.21 -10.51 -11.27
C VAL A 169 13.77 -11.29 -10.08
N ASP A 170 13.42 -10.82 -8.88
CA ASP A 170 13.53 -11.62 -7.66
C ASP A 170 12.31 -12.55 -7.56
N ARG A 171 12.55 -13.85 -7.70
CA ARG A 171 11.51 -14.89 -7.71
C ARG A 171 10.65 -14.89 -6.46
N GLU A 172 11.29 -14.78 -5.28
CA GLU A 172 10.56 -14.80 -4.01
C GLU A 172 9.71 -13.55 -3.83
N ALA A 173 10.22 -12.39 -4.23
CA ALA A 173 9.48 -11.14 -4.15
C ALA A 173 8.26 -11.15 -5.07
N ILE A 174 8.41 -11.59 -6.32
CA ILE A 174 7.28 -11.68 -7.25
C ILE A 174 6.25 -12.72 -6.78
N ALA A 175 6.68 -13.93 -6.37
CA ALA A 175 5.76 -14.92 -5.80
C ALA A 175 4.97 -14.33 -4.62
N ARG A 176 5.61 -13.55 -3.77
CA ARG A 176 5.00 -12.86 -2.63
C ARG A 176 3.98 -11.80 -3.07
N ALA A 177 4.26 -11.06 -4.14
CA ALA A 177 3.31 -10.12 -4.73
C ALA A 177 2.07 -10.84 -5.24
N VAL A 178 2.23 -11.95 -5.98
CA VAL A 178 1.13 -12.81 -6.46
C VAL A 178 0.27 -13.29 -5.29
N VAL A 179 0.89 -13.86 -4.25
CA VAL A 179 0.19 -14.36 -3.06
C VAL A 179 -0.59 -13.27 -2.34
N ASN A 180 -0.04 -12.04 -2.24
CA ASN A 180 -0.77 -10.93 -1.64
C ASN A 180 -2.01 -10.53 -2.45
N LEU A 181 -1.91 -10.49 -3.78
CA LEU A 181 -3.06 -10.18 -4.64
C LEU A 181 -4.13 -11.29 -4.55
N VAL A 182 -3.73 -12.56 -4.63
CA VAL A 182 -4.64 -13.71 -4.47
C VAL A 182 -5.32 -13.68 -3.11
N ASN A 183 -4.58 -13.50 -2.03
CA ASN A 183 -5.15 -13.42 -0.68
C ASN A 183 -6.12 -12.25 -0.52
N ASN A 184 -5.87 -11.12 -1.17
CA ASN A 184 -6.82 -10.00 -1.19
C ASN A 184 -8.10 -10.38 -1.93
N ALA A 185 -8.02 -11.00 -3.09
CA ALA A 185 -9.17 -11.49 -3.83
C ALA A 185 -10.03 -12.47 -2.99
N LEU A 186 -9.40 -13.48 -2.37
CA LEU A 186 -10.09 -14.44 -1.50
C LEU A 186 -10.74 -13.77 -0.28
N LYS A 187 -10.10 -12.75 0.25
CA LYS A 187 -10.51 -12.08 1.49
C LYS A 187 -11.68 -11.11 1.28
N TYR A 188 -11.70 -10.42 0.16
CA TYR A 188 -12.67 -9.37 -0.13
C TYR A 188 -13.77 -9.80 -1.11
N SER A 189 -13.79 -11.07 -1.52
CA SER A 189 -14.91 -11.63 -2.27
C SER A 189 -16.20 -11.59 -1.48
N ALA A 190 -17.29 -11.32 -2.20
CA ALA A 190 -18.65 -11.38 -1.70
C ALA A 190 -19.27 -12.77 -1.98
N ASP A 191 -20.55 -12.79 -2.31
CA ASP A 191 -21.29 -14.03 -2.60
C ASP A 191 -20.81 -14.71 -3.89
N ASP A 192 -20.40 -13.93 -4.90
CA ASP A 192 -19.83 -14.43 -6.15
C ASP A 192 -18.33 -14.68 -5.98
N LYS A 193 -17.99 -15.91 -5.62
CA LYS A 193 -16.62 -16.34 -5.33
C LYS A 193 -15.88 -16.67 -6.63
N PHE A 194 -15.36 -15.64 -7.27
CA PHE A 194 -14.56 -15.75 -8.48
C PHE A 194 -13.14 -15.22 -8.27
N LEU A 195 -12.16 -15.93 -8.80
CA LEU A 195 -10.77 -15.50 -8.91
C LEU A 195 -10.24 -15.83 -10.31
N GLY A 196 -9.92 -14.80 -11.07
CA GLY A 196 -9.25 -14.92 -12.37
C GLY A 196 -7.81 -14.42 -12.27
N VAL A 197 -6.86 -15.21 -12.79
CA VAL A 197 -5.46 -14.79 -12.93
C VAL A 197 -5.05 -14.94 -14.38
N LYS A 198 -4.55 -13.84 -14.98
CA LYS A 198 -4.03 -13.85 -16.35
C LYS A 198 -2.60 -13.33 -16.36
N LEU A 199 -1.75 -13.98 -17.15
CA LEU A 199 -0.40 -13.54 -17.40
C LEU A 199 -0.17 -13.47 -18.90
N TYR A 200 0.16 -12.29 -19.40
CA TYR A 200 0.27 -12.04 -20.83
C TYR A 200 1.33 -10.98 -21.15
N ARG A 201 1.79 -10.97 -22.40
CA ARG A 201 2.71 -9.93 -22.90
C ARG A 201 1.93 -8.76 -23.50
N ASP A 202 2.30 -7.53 -23.12
CA ASP A 202 1.75 -6.31 -23.69
C ASP A 202 2.81 -5.21 -23.78
N ASN A 203 2.99 -4.62 -24.98
CA ASN A 203 3.81 -3.42 -25.22
C ASN A 203 5.19 -3.39 -24.53
N GLY A 204 5.96 -4.48 -24.60
CA GLY A 204 7.31 -4.52 -24.00
C GLY A 204 7.34 -4.82 -22.50
N SER A 205 6.21 -5.23 -21.95
CA SER A 205 6.06 -5.68 -20.55
C SER A 205 5.36 -7.03 -20.49
N VAL A 206 5.56 -7.74 -19.38
CA VAL A 206 4.67 -8.84 -18.97
C VAL A 206 3.72 -8.30 -17.94
N LYS A 207 2.43 -8.56 -18.12
CA LYS A 207 1.35 -8.14 -17.23
C LYS A 207 0.73 -9.34 -16.52
N LEU A 208 0.68 -9.25 -15.20
CA LEU A 208 -0.08 -10.14 -14.33
C LEU A 208 -1.37 -9.42 -13.92
N GLU A 209 -2.49 -9.99 -14.32
CA GLU A 209 -3.82 -9.49 -13.97
C GLU A 209 -4.48 -10.42 -12.98
N VAL A 210 -4.99 -9.88 -11.86
CA VAL A 210 -5.77 -10.61 -10.86
C VAL A 210 -7.13 -9.96 -10.75
N VAL A 211 -8.19 -10.73 -10.99
CA VAL A 211 -9.59 -10.28 -11.02
C VAL A 211 -10.38 -10.99 -9.93
N ASP A 212 -11.15 -10.23 -9.17
CA ASP A 212 -12.13 -10.74 -8.21
C ASP A 212 -13.51 -10.15 -8.46
N HIS A 213 -14.56 -10.86 -8.02
CA HIS A 213 -15.94 -10.37 -7.98
C HIS A 213 -16.35 -9.98 -6.55
N GLY A 214 -15.46 -9.28 -5.86
CA GLY A 214 -15.64 -8.90 -4.48
C GLY A 214 -16.44 -7.60 -4.28
N ILE A 215 -16.29 -7.05 -3.09
CA ILE A 215 -16.98 -5.81 -2.67
C ILE A 215 -16.58 -4.58 -3.49
N GLY A 216 -15.46 -4.64 -4.22
CA GLY A 216 -14.92 -3.51 -4.97
C GLY A 216 -14.37 -2.39 -4.10
N ILE A 217 -13.82 -1.36 -4.75
CA ILE A 217 -13.10 -0.25 -4.12
C ILE A 217 -13.62 1.08 -4.66
N ALA A 218 -14.03 1.97 -3.76
CA ALA A 218 -14.49 3.29 -4.15
C ALA A 218 -13.35 4.10 -4.83
N ARG A 219 -13.66 4.88 -5.87
CA ARG A 219 -12.68 5.63 -6.66
C ARG A 219 -11.75 6.53 -5.82
N ARG A 220 -12.29 7.13 -4.76
CA ARG A 220 -11.53 7.97 -3.82
C ARG A 220 -10.44 7.22 -3.03
N ASP A 221 -10.57 5.89 -2.94
CA ASP A 221 -9.70 5.03 -2.14
C ASP A 221 -8.68 4.27 -3.02
N GLN A 222 -8.93 4.14 -4.35
CA GLN A 222 -8.08 3.36 -5.26
C GLN A 222 -6.62 3.80 -5.29
N ALA A 223 -6.35 5.10 -5.23
CA ALA A 223 -4.96 5.59 -5.15
C ALA A 223 -4.35 5.33 -3.77
N LYS A 224 -5.18 5.29 -2.72
CA LYS A 224 -4.73 5.20 -1.32
C LYS A 224 -4.51 3.78 -0.83
N ILE A 225 -5.14 2.77 -1.44
CA ILE A 225 -5.00 1.37 -1.01
C ILE A 225 -3.58 0.83 -1.10
N PHE A 226 -2.71 1.50 -1.87
CA PHE A 226 -1.29 1.22 -1.98
C PHE A 226 -0.45 2.00 -0.97
N GLU A 227 -1.05 2.96 -0.23
CA GLU A 227 -0.36 3.66 0.85
C GLU A 227 -0.17 2.74 2.06
N LYS A 228 0.93 2.95 2.77
CA LYS A 228 1.26 2.18 3.96
C LYS A 228 0.20 2.35 5.03
N PHE A 229 -0.20 1.23 5.66
CA PHE A 229 -1.18 1.19 6.76
C PHE A 229 -2.61 1.59 6.36
N TYR A 230 -2.83 1.97 5.10
CA TYR A 230 -4.14 2.40 4.66
C TYR A 230 -5.12 1.23 4.62
N ARG A 231 -6.31 1.49 5.14
CA ARG A 231 -7.48 0.60 5.05
C ARG A 231 -8.69 1.47 4.73
N THR A 232 -9.56 0.99 3.87
CA THR A 232 -10.79 1.72 3.57
C THR A 232 -11.66 1.80 4.83
N GLY A 233 -12.30 2.97 5.04
CA GLY A 233 -13.22 3.19 6.18
C GLY A 233 -14.59 2.51 6.01
N ASP A 234 -14.76 1.62 5.03
CA ASP A 234 -16.00 0.90 4.80
C ASP A 234 -16.23 -0.11 5.93
N PRO A 235 -17.41 -0.14 6.56
CA PRO A 235 -17.77 -1.08 7.62
C PRO A 235 -17.62 -2.55 7.20
N LEU A 236 -17.84 -2.87 5.92
CA LEU A 236 -17.65 -4.22 5.37
C LEU A 236 -16.17 -4.63 5.37
N VAL A 237 -15.27 -3.67 5.19
CA VAL A 237 -13.81 -3.88 5.23
C VAL A 237 -13.28 -3.84 6.65
N HIS A 238 -13.89 -3.06 7.53
CA HIS A 238 -13.43 -2.88 8.91
C HIS A 238 -13.44 -4.20 9.70
N ASN A 239 -14.42 -5.06 9.47
CA ASN A 239 -14.52 -6.38 10.09
C ASN A 239 -13.60 -7.44 9.44
N THR A 240 -13.00 -7.13 8.31
CA THR A 240 -12.13 -8.05 7.58
C THR A 240 -10.69 -7.94 8.10
N LYS A 241 -10.16 -9.01 8.68
CA LYS A 241 -8.81 -9.06 9.29
C LYS A 241 -7.71 -8.67 8.29
N GLY A 242 -6.72 -7.86 8.71
CA GLY A 242 -5.55 -7.55 7.88
C GLY A 242 -4.73 -6.35 8.34
N SER A 243 -3.41 -6.43 8.13
CA SER A 243 -2.42 -5.43 8.58
C SER A 243 -2.39 -4.13 7.76
N GLY A 244 -3.00 -4.09 6.56
CA GLY A 244 -2.87 -2.96 5.63
C GLY A 244 -1.49 -2.84 4.95
N LEU A 245 -0.66 -3.90 5.02
CA LEU A 245 0.67 -3.91 4.40
C LEU A 245 0.73 -4.64 3.05
N GLY A 246 -0.24 -5.50 2.72
CA GLY A 246 -0.17 -6.37 1.55
C GLY A 246 -0.01 -5.60 0.23
N LEU A 247 -0.89 -4.65 -0.06
CA LEU A 247 -0.86 -3.88 -1.32
C LEU A 247 0.30 -2.89 -1.37
N SER A 248 0.70 -2.27 -0.25
CA SER A 248 1.90 -1.42 -0.20
C SER A 248 3.18 -2.22 -0.46
N LEU A 249 3.23 -3.49 -0.01
CA LEU A 249 4.33 -4.41 -0.32
C LEU A 249 4.32 -4.79 -1.81
N VAL A 250 3.15 -5.09 -2.39
CA VAL A 250 3.04 -5.38 -3.84
C VAL A 250 3.55 -4.19 -4.65
N ARG A 251 3.11 -2.97 -4.33
CA ARG A 251 3.57 -1.76 -4.99
C ARG A 251 5.09 -1.60 -4.90
N HIS A 252 5.66 -1.74 -3.70
CA HIS A 252 7.10 -1.60 -3.51
C HIS A 252 7.90 -2.66 -4.29
N ILE A 253 7.46 -3.93 -4.27
CA ILE A 253 8.06 -5.00 -5.06
C ILE A 253 8.01 -4.63 -6.55
N THR A 254 6.86 -4.22 -7.04
CA THR A 254 6.68 -3.89 -8.47
C THR A 254 7.57 -2.72 -8.88
N GLU A 255 7.60 -1.63 -8.09
CA GLU A 255 8.45 -0.46 -8.34
C GLU A 255 9.95 -0.81 -8.29
N ALA A 256 10.38 -1.66 -7.35
CA ALA A 256 11.77 -2.14 -7.26
C ALA A 256 12.19 -2.97 -8.49
N HIS A 257 11.24 -3.58 -9.19
CA HIS A 257 11.45 -4.31 -10.45
C HIS A 257 11.26 -3.42 -11.69
N GLY A 258 11.15 -2.08 -11.51
CA GLY A 258 10.97 -1.12 -12.59
C GLY A 258 9.58 -1.16 -13.23
N GLY A 259 8.65 -1.85 -12.60
CA GLY A 259 7.27 -2.04 -13.03
C GLY A 259 6.29 -1.05 -12.38
N GLU A 260 5.01 -1.27 -12.66
CA GLU A 260 3.90 -0.48 -12.12
C GLU A 260 2.73 -1.39 -11.74
N ILE A 261 1.96 -1.01 -10.72
CA ILE A 261 0.72 -1.67 -10.35
C ILE A 261 -0.46 -0.71 -10.45
N GLU A 262 -1.51 -1.17 -11.11
CA GLU A 262 -2.75 -0.44 -11.33
C GLU A 262 -3.93 -1.20 -10.73
N VAL A 263 -5.02 -0.47 -10.44
CA VAL A 263 -6.29 -1.03 -10.01
C VAL A 263 -7.43 -0.40 -10.79
N ASP A 264 -8.32 -1.24 -11.29
CA ASP A 264 -9.62 -0.88 -11.83
C ASP A 264 -10.70 -1.59 -11.01
N SER A 265 -11.57 -0.82 -10.36
CA SER A 265 -12.54 -1.38 -9.43
C SER A 265 -13.80 -0.53 -9.35
N THR A 266 -14.93 -1.22 -9.17
CA THR A 266 -16.22 -0.57 -8.95
C THR A 266 -16.88 -1.20 -7.73
N PRO A 267 -17.38 -0.41 -6.76
CA PRO A 267 -18.10 -0.93 -5.61
C PRO A 267 -19.20 -1.89 -6.00
N GLY A 268 -19.22 -3.07 -5.39
CA GLY A 268 -20.20 -4.14 -5.66
C GLY A 268 -19.96 -4.94 -6.93
N LYS A 269 -18.89 -4.67 -7.71
CA LYS A 269 -18.57 -5.40 -8.95
C LYS A 269 -17.20 -6.09 -8.93
N GLY A 270 -16.45 -5.93 -7.81
CA GLY A 270 -15.13 -6.51 -7.66
C GLY A 270 -14.00 -5.59 -8.09
N SER A 271 -12.79 -6.16 -8.20
CA SER A 271 -11.57 -5.43 -8.52
C SER A 271 -10.72 -6.20 -9.51
N ARG A 272 -9.96 -5.44 -10.29
CA ARG A 272 -8.96 -5.92 -11.23
C ARG A 272 -7.64 -5.22 -10.93
N PHE A 273 -6.66 -5.98 -10.48
CA PHE A 273 -5.30 -5.52 -10.25
C PHE A 273 -4.41 -5.93 -11.41
N VAL A 274 -3.61 -5.01 -11.93
CA VAL A 274 -2.68 -5.26 -13.04
C VAL A 274 -1.27 -4.88 -12.60
N LEU A 275 -0.40 -5.87 -12.47
CA LEU A 275 1.02 -5.71 -12.19
C LEU A 275 1.79 -5.84 -13.50
N SER A 276 2.51 -4.79 -13.90
CA SER A 276 3.29 -4.71 -15.14
C SER A 276 4.77 -4.79 -14.84
N LEU A 277 5.50 -5.71 -15.47
CA LEU A 277 6.95 -5.88 -15.35
C LEU A 277 7.62 -5.63 -16.71
N PRO A 278 8.59 -4.71 -16.83
CA PRO A 278 9.24 -4.43 -18.10
C PRO A 278 10.13 -5.59 -18.53
N LEU A 279 10.10 -5.94 -19.84
CA LEU A 279 10.97 -6.95 -20.43
C LEU A 279 12.42 -6.47 -20.60
N ASN A 280 12.61 -5.17 -20.85
CA ASN A 280 13.88 -4.54 -21.10
C ASN A 280 14.20 -3.50 -20.01
N GLY A 281 14.41 -3.92 -18.77
CA GLY A 281 14.73 -2.99 -17.67
C GLY A 281 15.82 -3.58 -16.78
N SER A 282 16.98 -2.91 -16.73
CA SER A 282 17.90 -3.13 -15.61
C SER A 282 17.26 -2.50 -14.36
N PRO A 283 16.95 -3.28 -13.33
CA PRO A 283 16.26 -2.80 -12.12
C PRO A 283 16.99 -1.67 -11.37
N GLN A 284 18.29 -1.51 -11.59
CA GLN A 284 19.17 -0.59 -10.85
C GLN A 284 19.18 0.87 -11.36
N GLN A 285 18.63 1.20 -12.53
CA GLN A 285 18.83 2.56 -13.10
C GLN A 285 17.83 3.63 -12.65
N ARG A 286 16.75 3.31 -11.95
CA ARG A 286 15.75 4.30 -11.52
C ARG A 286 15.82 4.75 -10.06
N ILE A 287 16.54 4.05 -9.19
CA ILE A 287 16.63 4.43 -7.76
C ILE A 287 17.53 5.66 -7.56
N THR A 288 18.39 6.00 -8.52
CA THR A 288 19.33 7.13 -8.42
C THR A 288 18.76 8.49 -8.89
N GLN A 289 17.54 8.54 -9.42
CA GLN A 289 16.96 9.79 -9.95
C GLN A 289 15.88 10.45 -9.06
N THR A 290 15.63 9.93 -7.86
CA THR A 290 14.62 10.50 -6.95
C THR A 290 15.22 10.77 -5.54
N MET A 291 16.41 11.38 -5.49
CA MET A 291 16.95 12.08 -4.32
C MET A 291 17.08 13.58 -4.62
#